data_84264b574000c08c4f912bd739ac3fff
#
_entry.id   84264b574000c08c4f912bd739ac3fff
#
_cell.length_a   1.000
_cell.length_b   1.000
_cell.length_c   1.000
_cell.angle_alpha   90.00
_cell.angle_beta   90.00
_cell.angle_gamma   90.00
#
_symmetry.space_group_name_H-M   'P 1'
#
loop_
_entity.id
_entity.type
_entity.pdbx_description
1 polymer ?
#
loop_
_entity_poly.entity_id
_entity_poly.type
_entity_poly.pdbx_seq_one_letter_code
_entity_poly.pdbx_strand_id
1 'polypeptide(L)'
;KRASDEGIISVNTINPRDFTHDKHKKVDDTPYGGGAGMVLMPQPYIDAYNSLEKVENSITLMMTPQGKPFTDKISNELAKYEQVIILCGHYEGFDERIREIIKPREISIGDFVLTGGELPALCIIDSISRKIEGTLGKIESAHDDSFADGLLEYPQYTKPREYMGYKVPDVLLNGNHKLIEEYRMEQKILRTKFKRPDLYEKFIQRNKLPE
;
A
#
# COMPACT_ATOMS: atom_id res chain seq x y z
N LYS A 1 -13.93 -5.78 -4.78
CA LYS A 1 -15.32 -6.26 -4.92
C LYS A 1 -15.41 -7.75 -4.61
N ARG A 2 -14.78 -8.65 -5.40
CA ARG A 2 -14.88 -10.11 -5.21
C ARG A 2 -14.55 -10.55 -3.77
N ALA A 3 -13.39 -10.17 -3.22
CA ALA A 3 -12.99 -10.53 -1.87
C ALA A 3 -13.97 -10.05 -0.79
N SER A 4 -14.59 -8.89 -1.00
CA SER A 4 -15.64 -8.36 -0.11
C SER A 4 -16.96 -9.12 -0.26
N ASP A 5 -17.35 -9.45 -1.50
CA ASP A 5 -18.57 -10.23 -1.79
C ASP A 5 -18.48 -11.67 -1.23
N GLU A 6 -17.27 -12.24 -1.19
CA GLU A 6 -16.96 -13.56 -0.63
C GLU A 6 -16.70 -13.52 0.90
N GLY A 7 -16.77 -12.35 1.54
CA GLY A 7 -16.57 -12.18 2.98
C GLY A 7 -15.12 -12.35 3.46
N ILE A 8 -14.13 -12.36 2.55
CA ILE A 8 -12.70 -12.51 2.87
C ILE A 8 -12.17 -11.23 3.54
N ILE A 9 -12.64 -10.05 3.06
CA ILE A 9 -12.33 -8.74 3.63
C ILE A 9 -13.63 -7.95 3.80
N SER A 10 -13.65 -7.05 4.78
CA SER A 10 -14.68 -6.02 4.90
C SER A 10 -14.04 -4.64 4.99
N VAL A 11 -14.68 -3.64 4.40
CA VAL A 11 -14.24 -2.25 4.48
C VAL A 11 -15.41 -1.41 4.98
N ASN A 12 -15.23 -0.83 6.15
CA ASN A 12 -16.20 0.07 6.76
C ASN A 12 -15.65 1.48 6.80
N THR A 13 -16.51 2.46 6.55
CA THR A 13 -16.13 3.88 6.60
C THR A 13 -16.90 4.59 7.70
N ILE A 14 -16.17 5.44 8.44
CA ILE A 14 -16.74 6.28 9.49
C ILE A 14 -16.44 7.74 9.13
N ASN A 15 -17.47 8.57 9.19
CA ASN A 15 -17.34 9.99 8.95
C ASN A 15 -17.18 10.74 10.30
N PRO A 16 -16.04 11.38 10.58
CA PRO A 16 -15.85 12.15 11.80
C PRO A 16 -16.87 13.26 12.00
N ARG A 17 -17.51 13.76 10.93
CA ARG A 17 -18.59 14.75 11.03
C ARG A 17 -19.80 14.27 11.84
N ASP A 18 -20.01 12.98 11.94
CA ASP A 18 -21.13 12.43 12.70
C ASP A 18 -20.88 12.45 14.22
N PHE A 19 -19.63 12.71 14.62
CA PHE A 19 -19.16 12.77 16.00
C PHE A 19 -18.87 14.20 16.50
N THR A 20 -19.03 15.22 15.65
CA THR A 20 -18.80 16.59 16.11
C THR A 20 -19.93 17.09 17.02
N HIS A 21 -19.56 17.83 18.06
CA HIS A 21 -20.51 18.51 18.95
C HIS A 21 -21.02 19.85 18.38
N ASP A 22 -20.42 20.31 17.29
CA ASP A 22 -20.83 21.55 16.64
C ASP A 22 -22.15 21.38 15.86
N LYS A 23 -23.08 22.32 16.03
CA LYS A 23 -24.37 22.29 15.35
C LYS A 23 -24.29 22.36 13.82
N HIS A 24 -23.20 22.92 13.27
CA HIS A 24 -22.93 23.01 11.84
C HIS A 24 -22.08 21.86 11.34
N LYS A 25 -21.81 20.86 12.17
CA LYS A 25 -21.00 19.68 11.87
C LYS A 25 -19.59 20.03 11.37
N LYS A 26 -18.97 21.06 11.95
CA LYS A 26 -17.58 21.43 11.68
C LYS A 26 -16.65 20.35 12.20
N VAL A 27 -15.61 20.03 11.40
CA VAL A 27 -14.55 19.10 11.73
C VAL A 27 -13.16 19.73 11.59
N ASP A 28 -13.12 20.99 11.17
CA ASP A 28 -11.90 21.74 10.85
C ASP A 28 -12.03 23.18 11.33
N ASP A 29 -10.91 23.82 11.67
CA ASP A 29 -10.85 25.23 12.06
C ASP A 29 -9.50 25.84 11.62
N THR A 30 -9.39 27.17 11.74
CA THR A 30 -8.16 27.91 11.44
C THR A 30 -7.01 27.50 12.35
N PRO A 31 -5.77 27.37 11.81
CA PRO A 31 -4.62 26.98 12.62
C PRO A 31 -4.24 28.06 13.65
N TYR A 32 -3.87 27.63 14.84
CA TYR A 32 -3.20 28.51 15.81
C TYR A 32 -1.86 29.00 15.21
N GLY A 33 -1.53 30.25 15.46
CA GLY A 33 -0.33 30.86 14.90
C GLY A 33 -0.55 31.49 13.51
N GLY A 34 -1.74 31.34 12.94
CA GLY A 34 -2.07 31.85 11.61
C GLY A 34 -1.57 30.92 10.50
N GLY A 35 -1.83 31.29 9.27
CA GLY A 35 -1.52 30.54 8.05
C GLY A 35 -2.72 30.35 7.16
N ALA A 36 -2.48 29.87 5.94
CA ALA A 36 -3.55 29.51 5.00
C ALA A 36 -4.14 28.12 5.33
N GLY A 37 -5.37 27.92 4.92
CA GLY A 37 -6.04 26.62 5.05
C GLY A 37 -6.68 26.37 6.41
N MET A 38 -7.07 25.13 6.63
CA MET A 38 -7.80 24.66 7.81
C MET A 38 -7.11 23.42 8.37
N VAL A 39 -7.28 23.16 9.66
CA VAL A 39 -6.72 21.99 10.36
C VAL A 39 -7.87 21.17 10.93
N LEU A 40 -7.80 19.85 10.78
CA LEU A 40 -8.79 18.92 11.29
C LEU A 40 -8.76 18.90 12.82
N MET A 41 -9.92 19.19 13.44
CA MET A 41 -10.05 19.29 14.88
C MET A 41 -9.93 17.93 15.59
N PRO A 42 -9.33 17.87 16.80
CA PRO A 42 -9.09 16.60 17.48
C PRO A 42 -10.38 15.91 17.95
N GLN A 43 -11.38 16.65 18.46
CA GLN A 43 -12.57 16.07 19.08
C GLN A 43 -13.33 15.12 18.13
N PRO A 44 -13.74 15.52 16.89
CA PRO A 44 -14.49 14.62 16.02
C PRO A 44 -13.73 13.35 15.63
N TYR A 45 -12.40 13.47 15.42
CA TYR A 45 -11.56 12.33 15.06
C TYR A 45 -11.33 11.37 16.21
N ILE A 46 -11.10 11.88 17.41
CA ILE A 46 -10.88 11.06 18.60
C ILE A 46 -12.18 10.33 18.98
N ASP A 47 -13.33 11.01 18.93
CA ASP A 47 -14.61 10.39 19.24
C ASP A 47 -15.00 9.33 18.21
N ALA A 48 -14.79 9.60 16.91
CA ALA A 48 -14.96 8.61 15.85
C ALA A 48 -14.04 7.41 16.06
N TYR A 49 -12.77 7.62 16.40
CA TYR A 49 -11.81 6.56 16.68
C TYR A 49 -12.18 5.74 17.92
N ASN A 50 -12.69 6.37 18.96
CA ASN A 50 -13.11 5.71 20.19
C ASN A 50 -14.41 4.92 20.04
N SER A 51 -15.27 5.27 19.06
CA SER A 51 -16.49 4.53 18.74
C SER A 51 -16.24 3.19 18.06
N LEU A 52 -15.02 2.97 17.55
CA LEU A 52 -14.66 1.73 16.88
C LEU A 52 -14.51 0.58 17.87
N GLU A 53 -15.14 -0.53 17.58
CA GLU A 53 -14.80 -1.82 18.21
C GLU A 53 -13.43 -2.28 17.66
N LYS A 54 -12.45 -2.34 18.55
CA LYS A 54 -11.08 -2.72 18.20
C LYS A 54 -10.82 -4.15 18.65
N VAL A 55 -10.29 -4.96 17.73
CA VAL A 55 -9.80 -6.29 18.06
C VAL A 55 -8.37 -6.23 18.60
N GLU A 56 -7.94 -7.25 19.32
CA GLU A 56 -6.61 -7.28 19.94
C GLU A 56 -5.49 -7.15 18.88
N ASN A 57 -5.61 -7.89 17.77
CA ASN A 57 -4.65 -7.84 16.65
C ASN A 57 -5.03 -6.74 15.65
N SER A 58 -5.06 -5.48 16.13
CA SER A 58 -5.35 -4.31 15.30
C SER A 58 -4.18 -3.34 15.21
N ILE A 59 -4.14 -2.57 14.13
CA ILE A 59 -3.19 -1.48 13.93
C ILE A 59 -3.91 -0.23 13.42
N THR A 60 -3.47 0.94 13.90
CA THR A 60 -3.95 2.23 13.40
C THR A 60 -2.89 2.87 12.54
N LEU A 61 -3.25 3.28 11.34
CA LEU A 61 -2.43 4.00 10.38
C LEU A 61 -2.93 5.44 10.23
N MET A 62 -2.02 6.37 9.98
CA MET A 62 -2.33 7.73 9.54
C MET A 62 -1.69 7.99 8.20
N MET A 63 -2.49 8.40 7.23
CA MET A 63 -2.01 8.76 5.90
C MET A 63 -1.45 10.17 5.94
N THR A 64 -0.14 10.31 5.73
CA THR A 64 0.55 11.59 5.78
C THR A 64 1.84 11.56 4.96
N PRO A 65 2.22 12.66 4.27
CA PRO A 65 3.52 12.77 3.62
C PRO A 65 4.71 12.66 4.58
N GLN A 66 4.51 12.90 5.89
CA GLN A 66 5.55 12.79 6.93
C GLN A 66 5.85 11.34 7.34
N GLY A 67 5.00 10.40 6.92
CA GLY A 67 5.10 8.99 7.29
C GLY A 67 6.22 8.24 6.58
N LYS A 68 6.51 7.03 7.07
CA LYS A 68 7.46 6.13 6.39
C LYS A 68 6.91 5.72 5.02
N PRO A 69 7.76 5.67 3.97
CA PRO A 69 7.34 5.22 2.65
C PRO A 69 6.76 3.81 2.69
N PHE A 70 5.57 3.65 2.10
CA PHE A 70 4.89 2.36 1.96
C PHE A 70 5.65 1.47 0.97
N THR A 71 5.83 0.21 1.32
CA THR A 71 6.55 -0.79 0.52
C THR A 71 5.83 -2.14 0.56
N ASP A 72 6.16 -3.03 -0.36
CA ASP A 72 5.64 -4.41 -0.36
C ASP A 72 5.91 -5.13 0.97
N LYS A 73 7.07 -4.89 1.60
CA LYS A 73 7.39 -5.42 2.94
C LYS A 73 6.38 -4.94 3.99
N ILE A 74 6.02 -3.66 3.98
CA ILE A 74 5.01 -3.11 4.90
C ILE A 74 3.64 -3.68 4.58
N SER A 75 3.29 -3.85 3.30
CA SER A 75 2.04 -4.49 2.88
C SER A 75 1.91 -5.91 3.44
N ASN A 76 2.97 -6.73 3.31
CA ASN A 76 3.02 -8.08 3.86
C ASN A 76 2.94 -8.11 5.40
N GLU A 77 3.48 -7.11 6.08
CA GLU A 77 3.36 -6.94 7.54
C GLU A 77 1.92 -6.61 7.93
N LEU A 78 1.33 -5.62 7.27
CA LEU A 78 -0.02 -5.14 7.56
C LEU A 78 -1.10 -6.19 7.25
N ALA A 79 -0.89 -7.06 6.27
CA ALA A 79 -1.80 -8.16 5.93
C ALA A 79 -1.94 -9.21 7.05
N LYS A 80 -1.10 -9.18 8.09
CA LYS A 80 -1.15 -10.08 9.24
C LYS A 80 -2.08 -9.59 10.36
N TYR A 81 -2.54 -8.34 10.28
CA TYR A 81 -3.48 -7.80 11.24
C TYR A 81 -4.91 -8.18 10.87
N GLU A 82 -5.72 -8.49 11.88
CA GLU A 82 -7.15 -8.76 11.71
C GLU A 82 -7.94 -7.49 11.42
N GLN A 83 -7.44 -6.34 11.91
CA GLN A 83 -8.06 -5.04 11.69
C GLN A 83 -6.99 -3.98 11.42
N VAL A 84 -7.19 -3.23 10.34
CA VAL A 84 -6.39 -2.04 10.00
C VAL A 84 -7.31 -0.83 10.00
N ILE A 85 -7.09 0.09 10.94
CA ILE A 85 -7.81 1.36 11.04
C ILE A 85 -6.97 2.41 10.31
N ILE A 86 -7.56 3.14 9.36
CA ILE A 86 -6.83 4.13 8.56
C ILE A 86 -7.46 5.52 8.77
N LEU A 87 -6.66 6.44 9.29
CA LEU A 87 -7.02 7.85 9.43
C LEU A 87 -6.70 8.58 8.13
N CYS A 88 -7.74 9.11 7.49
CA CYS A 88 -7.65 9.89 6.25
C CYS A 88 -7.83 11.37 6.59
N GLY A 89 -6.80 12.19 6.31
CA GLY A 89 -6.83 13.62 6.55
C GLY A 89 -7.22 14.42 5.31
N HIS A 90 -7.54 15.67 5.52
CA HIS A 90 -7.81 16.70 4.52
C HIS A 90 -7.16 18.03 4.90
N TYR A 91 -7.25 19.00 4.02
CA TYR A 91 -6.76 20.36 4.25
C TYR A 91 -5.26 20.41 4.57
N GLU A 92 -4.84 21.17 5.60
CA GLU A 92 -3.46 21.24 6.08
C GLU A 92 -3.04 20.03 6.95
N GLY A 93 -3.99 19.12 7.21
CA GLY A 93 -3.77 17.91 7.98
C GLY A 93 -4.49 17.90 9.32
N PHE A 94 -3.96 17.07 10.21
CA PHE A 94 -4.53 16.81 11.54
C PHE A 94 -3.94 17.74 12.59
N ASP A 95 -4.77 18.14 13.55
CA ASP A 95 -4.28 18.69 14.82
C ASP A 95 -3.29 17.69 15.45
N GLU A 96 -2.13 18.18 15.92
CA GLU A 96 -1.05 17.32 16.42
C GLU A 96 -1.48 16.44 17.60
N ARG A 97 -2.42 16.89 18.41
CA ARG A 97 -2.99 16.13 19.54
C ARG A 97 -3.64 14.82 19.11
N ILE A 98 -4.12 14.69 17.86
CA ILE A 98 -4.61 13.42 17.32
C ILE A 98 -3.47 12.40 17.25
N ARG A 99 -2.28 12.83 16.80
CA ARG A 99 -1.08 11.97 16.78
C ARG A 99 -0.65 11.56 18.18
N GLU A 100 -0.62 12.51 19.09
CA GLU A 100 -0.19 12.29 20.48
C GLU A 100 -1.12 11.32 21.24
N ILE A 101 -2.43 11.41 21.01
CA ILE A 101 -3.45 10.61 21.71
C ILE A 101 -3.58 9.22 21.08
N ILE A 102 -3.76 9.14 19.76
CA ILE A 102 -4.00 7.87 19.04
C ILE A 102 -2.70 7.11 18.82
N LYS A 103 -1.58 7.80 18.64
CA LYS A 103 -0.25 7.24 18.35
C LYS A 103 -0.28 6.29 17.14
N PRO A 104 -0.83 6.72 15.99
CA PRO A 104 -0.92 5.89 14.81
C PRO A 104 0.47 5.65 14.19
N ARG A 105 0.62 4.58 13.44
CA ARG A 105 1.77 4.42 12.55
C ARG A 105 1.56 5.31 11.31
N GLU A 106 2.46 6.23 11.09
CA GLU A 106 2.39 7.16 9.96
C GLU A 106 2.98 6.54 8.71
N ILE A 107 2.21 6.60 7.61
CA ILE A 107 2.56 5.99 6.30
C ILE A 107 2.41 7.04 5.20
N SER A 108 3.42 7.12 4.34
CA SER A 108 3.43 7.88 3.09
C SER A 108 3.41 6.95 1.89
N ILE A 109 2.69 7.30 0.83
CA ILE A 109 2.74 6.57 -0.45
C ILE A 109 3.75 7.16 -1.45
N GLY A 110 4.48 8.19 -1.07
CA GLY A 110 5.50 8.85 -1.90
C GLY A 110 5.73 10.30 -1.53
N ASP A 111 6.74 10.90 -2.13
CA ASP A 111 7.17 12.28 -1.89
C ASP A 111 6.34 13.26 -2.75
N PHE A 112 5.04 13.28 -2.52
CA PHE A 112 4.08 14.19 -3.14
C PHE A 112 2.87 14.41 -2.23
N VAL A 113 2.14 15.49 -2.46
CA VAL A 113 0.95 15.84 -1.67
C VAL A 113 -0.31 15.59 -2.48
N LEU A 114 -1.31 15.02 -1.81
CA LEU A 114 -2.66 14.83 -2.32
C LEU A 114 -3.66 15.66 -1.51
N THR A 115 -4.83 15.89 -2.06
CA THR A 115 -5.88 16.70 -1.41
C THR A 115 -6.52 16.02 -0.20
N GLY A 116 -6.38 14.69 -0.07
CA GLY A 116 -6.92 13.92 1.04
C GLY A 116 -6.24 12.56 1.21
N GLY A 117 -6.48 11.91 2.35
CA GLY A 117 -5.92 10.62 2.71
C GLY A 117 -6.65 9.40 2.13
N GLU A 118 -7.77 9.59 1.44
CA GLU A 118 -8.59 8.49 0.92
C GLU A 118 -7.91 7.73 -0.21
N LEU A 119 -7.29 8.42 -1.17
CA LEU A 119 -6.55 7.77 -2.26
C LEU A 119 -5.35 6.97 -1.74
N PRO A 120 -4.50 7.52 -0.85
CA PRO A 120 -3.48 6.72 -0.18
C PRO A 120 -4.05 5.50 0.56
N ALA A 121 -5.16 5.66 1.28
CA ALA A 121 -5.81 4.56 1.98
C ALA A 121 -6.27 3.46 1.01
N LEU A 122 -6.86 3.82 -0.12
CA LEU A 122 -7.25 2.85 -1.16
C LEU A 122 -6.05 2.09 -1.74
N CYS A 123 -4.90 2.76 -1.96
CA CYS A 123 -3.67 2.10 -2.39
C CYS A 123 -3.20 1.05 -1.37
N ILE A 124 -3.26 1.39 -0.08
CA ILE A 124 -2.89 0.47 1.00
C ILE A 124 -3.88 -0.70 1.09
N ILE A 125 -5.19 -0.43 1.07
CA ILE A 125 -6.23 -1.46 1.12
C ILE A 125 -6.07 -2.44 -0.04
N ASP A 126 -5.88 -1.95 -1.27
CA ASP A 126 -5.67 -2.83 -2.43
C ASP A 126 -4.42 -3.69 -2.26
N SER A 127 -3.29 -3.07 -1.90
CA SER A 127 -2.03 -3.77 -1.71
C SER A 127 -2.10 -4.85 -0.62
N ILE A 128 -2.70 -4.55 0.54
CA ILE A 128 -2.88 -5.50 1.65
C ILE A 128 -3.82 -6.63 1.22
N SER A 129 -4.93 -6.30 0.58
CA SER A 129 -5.93 -7.27 0.16
C SER A 129 -5.35 -8.35 -0.75
N ARG A 130 -4.43 -7.99 -1.66
CA ARG A 130 -3.73 -8.93 -2.54
C ARG A 130 -2.87 -9.97 -1.79
N LYS A 131 -2.49 -9.68 -0.54
CA LYS A 131 -1.67 -10.58 0.31
C LYS A 131 -2.50 -11.54 1.14
N ILE A 132 -3.83 -11.33 1.19
CA ILE A 132 -4.75 -12.19 1.94
C ILE A 132 -5.18 -13.37 1.06
N GLU A 133 -5.07 -14.58 1.63
CA GLU A 133 -5.44 -15.81 0.95
C GLU A 133 -6.90 -15.78 0.48
N GLY A 134 -7.16 -16.29 -0.72
CA GLY A 134 -8.50 -16.29 -1.32
C GLY A 134 -8.86 -15.00 -2.07
N THR A 135 -8.17 -13.88 -1.83
CA THR A 135 -8.45 -12.62 -2.53
C THR A 135 -8.10 -12.67 -4.01
N LEU A 136 -6.97 -13.28 -4.36
CA LEU A 136 -6.54 -13.55 -5.73
C LEU A 136 -6.91 -14.99 -6.12
N GLY A 137 -7.31 -15.19 -7.37
CA GLY A 137 -7.72 -16.51 -7.87
C GLY A 137 -6.61 -17.56 -7.88
N LYS A 138 -5.34 -17.15 -7.85
CA LYS A 138 -4.15 -18.02 -7.72
C LYS A 138 -3.12 -17.31 -6.86
N ILE A 139 -2.75 -17.91 -5.75
CA ILE A 139 -1.71 -17.41 -4.82
C ILE A 139 -0.34 -17.34 -5.51
N GLU A 140 -0.08 -18.23 -6.45
CA GLU A 140 1.15 -18.27 -7.26
C GLU A 140 1.42 -16.96 -8.00
N SER A 141 0.36 -16.22 -8.39
CA SER A 141 0.51 -14.92 -9.05
C SER A 141 1.17 -13.86 -8.15
N ALA A 142 1.00 -13.94 -6.83
CA ALA A 142 1.58 -12.98 -5.89
C ALA A 142 3.08 -13.23 -5.64
N HIS A 143 3.58 -14.44 -5.89
CA HIS A 143 5.00 -14.78 -5.74
C HIS A 143 5.85 -14.26 -6.90
N ASP A 144 5.28 -14.09 -8.06
CA ASP A 144 5.98 -13.58 -9.25
C ASP A 144 5.87 -12.06 -9.43
N ASP A 145 5.05 -11.39 -8.61
CA ASP A 145 4.91 -9.93 -8.64
C ASP A 145 6.23 -9.22 -8.31
N SER A 146 6.42 -8.02 -8.87
CA SER A 146 7.53 -7.13 -8.51
C SER A 146 7.63 -6.96 -7.00
N PHE A 147 8.85 -6.97 -6.48
CA PHE A 147 9.24 -6.82 -5.06
C PHE A 147 9.06 -8.06 -4.17
N ALA A 148 8.38 -9.11 -4.59
CA ALA A 148 8.17 -10.31 -3.77
C ALA A 148 9.51 -10.94 -3.32
N ASP A 149 10.50 -10.99 -4.21
CA ASP A 149 11.87 -11.44 -3.93
C ASP A 149 12.90 -10.29 -3.87
N GLY A 150 12.43 -9.04 -3.98
CA GLY A 150 13.25 -7.83 -3.99
C GLY A 150 13.65 -7.36 -5.38
N LEU A 151 13.24 -8.05 -6.44
CA LEU A 151 13.46 -7.70 -7.83
C LEU A 151 12.17 -7.15 -8.48
N LEU A 152 12.31 -6.54 -9.65
CA LEU A 152 11.20 -6.29 -10.56
C LEU A 152 10.84 -7.58 -11.30
N GLU A 153 9.58 -7.72 -11.66
CA GLU A 153 9.11 -8.87 -12.44
C GLU A 153 9.72 -8.89 -13.86
N TYR A 154 9.77 -10.08 -14.44
CA TYR A 154 10.21 -10.30 -15.83
C TYR A 154 9.18 -9.78 -16.84
N PRO A 155 9.58 -9.58 -18.15
CA PRO A 155 8.66 -9.13 -19.18
C PRO A 155 7.60 -10.18 -19.49
N GLN A 156 6.35 -9.75 -19.51
CA GLN A 156 5.20 -10.59 -19.86
C GLN A 156 4.91 -10.46 -21.37
N TYR A 157 4.52 -11.58 -21.98
CA TYR A 157 4.14 -11.65 -23.39
C TYR A 157 2.84 -12.41 -23.54
N THR A 158 2.03 -12.02 -24.54
CA THR A 158 0.79 -12.70 -24.91
C THR A 158 0.66 -12.80 -26.44
N LYS A 159 -0.43 -13.36 -26.92
CA LYS A 159 -0.73 -13.47 -28.37
C LYS A 159 -0.93 -12.10 -29.01
N PRO A 160 -0.54 -11.92 -30.29
CA PRO A 160 0.08 -12.91 -31.18
C PRO A 160 1.58 -13.11 -30.89
N ARG A 161 2.20 -14.17 -31.48
CA ARG A 161 3.66 -14.44 -31.32
C ARG A 161 4.57 -13.37 -31.92
N GLU A 162 4.07 -12.67 -32.93
CA GLU A 162 4.74 -11.54 -33.56
C GLU A 162 3.75 -10.40 -33.77
N TYR A 163 4.15 -9.19 -33.42
CA TYR A 163 3.36 -7.99 -33.63
C TYR A 163 4.27 -6.84 -34.05
N MET A 164 4.01 -6.23 -35.21
CA MET A 164 4.77 -5.11 -35.78
C MET A 164 6.29 -5.36 -35.84
N GLY A 165 6.69 -6.61 -36.15
CA GLY A 165 8.10 -7.01 -36.24
C GLY A 165 8.76 -7.39 -34.91
N TYR A 166 8.07 -7.21 -33.79
CA TYR A 166 8.54 -7.64 -32.46
C TYR A 166 8.04 -9.06 -32.15
N LYS A 167 8.96 -9.93 -31.74
CA LYS A 167 8.67 -11.35 -31.49
C LYS A 167 8.69 -11.69 -30.00
N VAL A 168 7.84 -12.65 -29.62
CA VAL A 168 7.97 -13.32 -28.32
C VAL A 168 9.27 -14.13 -28.34
N PRO A 169 10.11 -14.05 -27.28
CA PRO A 169 11.31 -14.86 -27.18
C PRO A 169 11.06 -16.36 -27.35
N ASP A 170 11.87 -17.03 -28.15
CA ASP A 170 11.68 -18.45 -28.49
C ASP A 170 11.72 -19.36 -27.26
N VAL A 171 12.49 -19.00 -26.24
CA VAL A 171 12.56 -19.72 -24.97
C VAL A 171 11.19 -19.86 -24.30
N LEU A 172 10.31 -18.89 -24.48
CA LEU A 172 8.94 -18.91 -23.91
C LEU A 172 7.97 -19.78 -24.71
N LEU A 173 8.36 -20.23 -25.90
CA LEU A 173 7.52 -20.98 -26.84
C LEU A 173 7.86 -22.47 -26.89
N ASN A 174 8.99 -22.90 -26.32
CA ASN A 174 9.51 -24.25 -26.45
C ASN A 174 8.99 -25.25 -25.40
N GLY A 175 8.24 -24.80 -24.39
CA GLY A 175 7.68 -25.66 -23.33
C GLY A 175 8.71 -26.20 -22.31
N ASN A 176 9.98 -25.82 -22.39
CA ASN A 176 11.00 -26.23 -21.42
C ASN A 176 10.93 -25.32 -20.18
N HIS A 177 10.23 -25.76 -19.15
CA HIS A 177 10.02 -24.98 -17.92
C HIS A 177 11.30 -24.51 -17.27
N LYS A 178 12.35 -25.36 -17.26
CA LYS A 178 13.66 -25.00 -16.68
C LYS A 178 14.29 -23.80 -17.40
N LEU A 179 14.34 -23.84 -18.72
CA LEU A 179 14.89 -22.73 -19.51
C LEU A 179 14.03 -21.47 -19.41
N ILE A 180 12.71 -21.62 -19.26
CA ILE A 180 11.80 -20.49 -19.06
C ILE A 180 12.07 -19.83 -17.71
N GLU A 181 12.25 -20.59 -16.64
CA GLU A 181 12.58 -20.05 -15.31
C GLU A 181 13.93 -19.36 -15.26
N GLU A 182 14.96 -19.96 -15.87
CA GLU A 182 16.29 -19.35 -16.00
C GLU A 182 16.21 -18.02 -16.75
N TYR A 183 15.51 -17.98 -17.88
CA TYR A 183 15.28 -16.76 -18.66
C TYR A 183 14.53 -15.69 -17.84
N ARG A 184 13.46 -16.08 -17.13
CA ARG A 184 12.69 -15.16 -16.29
C ARG A 184 13.56 -14.54 -15.20
N MET A 185 14.35 -15.34 -14.50
CA MET A 185 15.26 -14.85 -13.46
C MET A 185 16.31 -13.90 -14.04
N GLU A 186 16.92 -14.22 -15.17
CA GLU A 186 17.85 -13.32 -15.88
C GLU A 186 17.18 -11.99 -16.20
N GLN A 187 15.96 -12.01 -16.74
CA GLN A 187 15.22 -10.80 -17.08
C GLN A 187 14.83 -9.96 -15.84
N LYS A 188 14.47 -10.59 -14.72
CA LYS A 188 14.24 -9.91 -13.44
C LYS A 188 15.49 -9.14 -13.00
N ILE A 189 16.65 -9.80 -13.02
CA ILE A 189 17.94 -9.22 -12.64
C ILE A 189 18.31 -8.05 -13.56
N LEU A 190 18.26 -8.25 -14.88
CA LEU A 190 18.60 -7.22 -15.87
C LEU A 190 17.68 -5.99 -15.76
N ARG A 191 16.36 -6.21 -15.66
CA ARG A 191 15.39 -5.12 -15.53
C ARG A 191 15.59 -4.34 -14.23
N THR A 192 15.81 -5.05 -13.13
CA THR A 192 16.02 -4.40 -11.83
C THR A 192 17.30 -3.59 -11.84
N LYS A 193 18.39 -4.13 -12.35
CA LYS A 193 19.67 -3.44 -12.49
C LYS A 193 19.54 -2.14 -13.29
N PHE A 194 18.77 -2.17 -14.38
CA PHE A 194 18.62 -1.02 -15.26
C PHE A 194 17.59 0.01 -14.75
N LYS A 195 16.43 -0.45 -14.28
CA LYS A 195 15.30 0.44 -13.94
C LYS A 195 15.28 0.87 -12.46
N ARG A 196 15.80 0.02 -11.58
CA ARG A 196 15.82 0.23 -10.14
C ARG A 196 17.16 -0.22 -9.54
N PRO A 197 18.26 0.51 -9.86
CA PRO A 197 19.60 0.17 -9.36
C PRO A 197 19.65 0.12 -7.82
N ASP A 198 18.87 0.94 -7.14
CA ASP A 198 18.69 0.91 -5.68
C ASP A 198 18.21 -0.45 -5.13
N LEU A 199 17.29 -1.10 -5.83
CA LEU A 199 16.81 -2.45 -5.47
C LEU A 199 17.83 -3.51 -5.83
N TYR A 200 18.50 -3.36 -6.98
CA TYR A 200 19.53 -4.30 -7.41
C TYR A 200 20.71 -4.34 -6.43
N GLU A 201 21.17 -3.19 -5.96
CA GLU A 201 22.23 -3.11 -4.95
C GLU A 201 21.82 -3.83 -3.64
N LYS A 202 20.59 -3.59 -3.16
CA LYS A 202 20.04 -4.29 -1.99
C LYS A 202 19.95 -5.79 -2.20
N PHE A 203 19.56 -6.23 -3.40
CA PHE A 203 19.48 -7.64 -3.76
C PHE A 203 20.86 -8.30 -3.75
N ILE A 204 21.88 -7.68 -4.35
CA ILE A 204 23.27 -8.18 -4.35
C ILE A 204 23.83 -8.26 -2.92
N GLN A 205 23.62 -7.22 -2.10
CA GLN A 205 24.09 -7.20 -0.72
C GLN A 205 23.47 -8.34 0.11
N ARG A 206 22.17 -8.60 -0.08
CA ARG A 206 21.45 -9.65 0.65
C ARG A 206 21.87 -11.06 0.22
N ASN A 207 22.25 -11.24 -1.05
CA ASN A 207 22.65 -12.52 -1.63
C ASN A 207 24.17 -12.70 -1.74
N LYS A 208 24.98 -11.75 -1.27
CA LYS A 208 26.40 -12.01 -1.04
C LYS A 208 26.49 -13.03 0.08
N LEU A 209 26.77 -14.28 -0.28
CA LEU A 209 27.19 -15.30 0.65
C LEU A 209 28.46 -14.77 1.38
N PRO A 210 28.59 -15.02 2.69
CA PRO A 210 29.84 -14.74 3.36
C PRO A 210 30.96 -15.48 2.61
N GLU A 211 32.08 -14.77 2.41
CA GLU A 211 33.32 -15.36 1.86
C GLU A 211 33.70 -16.58 2.65
#